data_1eea94661474a6641de4bab4d0d6b799
#
_entry.id   1eea94661474a6641de4bab4d0d6b799
#
_cell.length_a   1.000
_cell.length_b   1.000
_cell.length_c   1.000
_cell.angle_alpha   90.00
_cell.angle_beta   90.00
_cell.angle_gamma   90.00
#
_symmetry.space_group_name_H-M   'P 1'
#
loop_
_entity.id
_entity.type
_entity.pdbx_description
1 polymer ?
#
loop_
_entity_poly.entity_id
_entity_poly.type
_entity_poly.pdbx_seq_one_letter_code
_entity_poly.pdbx_strand_id
1 'polypeptide(L)'
;MLIQRRTPAALVAAVTVAAGLTAVAPAAQAVPATIPLQITNRSGRGDAVYIYNLGTELSTGRQGWADANGTFHPWPAGGNPPAPAPDASIAGPANGQTRTIRMPKFSGRIYFSYGQKLVFKLTTGGLVQPAVRNPADPNVNILFSWSEYTLNDSGLWINSTQVDMFTAPYAVGVQAAGGQVRTTGHLKPGGYTAVFNGLRSQGWGNLIRNNGIRALAPGHGVGVGALPANVLSNYIDRVWSHYSTRTLTVTPFANQPDTKYFGRVSGNTMTFTNASGGFATSFQKPDSDSVFGCYKLLDAPNDLVRGPISRTLCAGYNRSTLITNPNQPDPDNANFYKDSVTNHYSRLIHSQMADGKAYGFAFDDVGAHESLVHDGNPQQAYMTLDPLG
;
A
#
# COMPACT_ATOMS: atom_id res chain seq x y z
N MET A 1 -23.00 9.64 -13.50
CA MET A 1 -24.20 8.84 -13.17
C MET A 1 -24.74 9.35 -11.86
N LEU A 2 -25.94 9.95 -11.89
CA LEU A 2 -26.55 10.72 -10.78
C LEU A 2 -26.90 9.81 -9.60
N ILE A 3 -26.45 10.18 -8.39
CA ILE A 3 -26.87 9.55 -7.14
C ILE A 3 -28.10 10.35 -6.63
N GLN A 4 -29.27 9.73 -6.67
CA GLN A 4 -30.48 10.25 -6.07
C GLN A 4 -30.41 10.24 -4.55
N ARG A 5 -30.59 11.40 -3.93
CA ARG A 5 -30.80 11.58 -2.49
C ARG A 5 -32.19 11.09 -2.12
N ARG A 6 -32.33 10.20 -1.15
CA ARG A 6 -33.56 9.91 -0.44
C ARG A 6 -33.51 10.57 0.93
N THR A 7 -34.50 11.43 1.21
CA THR A 7 -34.79 12.06 2.49
C THR A 7 -35.51 11.07 3.43
N PRO A 8 -35.17 10.97 4.73
CA PRO A 8 -36.03 10.30 5.70
C PRO A 8 -37.02 11.28 6.36
N ALA A 9 -38.22 10.76 6.62
CA ALA A 9 -39.33 11.44 7.24
C ALA A 9 -39.08 11.75 8.72
N ALA A 10 -39.58 12.90 9.17
CA ALA A 10 -39.50 13.37 10.54
C ALA A 10 -40.50 12.65 11.45
N LEU A 11 -40.05 12.18 12.60
CA LEU A 11 -40.89 11.82 13.74
C LEU A 11 -40.70 12.91 14.80
N VAL A 12 -41.83 13.53 15.17
CA VAL A 12 -41.91 14.54 16.24
C VAL A 12 -42.06 13.80 17.58
N ALA A 13 -41.18 14.03 18.51
CA ALA A 13 -41.38 13.66 19.91
C ALA A 13 -41.06 14.83 20.83
N ALA A 14 -41.86 14.99 21.87
CA ALA A 14 -42.00 16.14 22.72
C ALA A 14 -40.78 16.47 23.59
N VAL A 15 -40.59 17.78 23.80
CA VAL A 15 -39.52 18.42 24.56
C VAL A 15 -39.84 18.40 26.05
N THR A 16 -38.93 17.85 26.86
CA THR A 16 -38.76 18.22 28.28
C THR A 16 -37.50 19.06 28.41
N VAL A 17 -37.64 20.31 28.82
CA VAL A 17 -36.54 21.25 29.06
C VAL A 17 -35.85 20.88 30.36
N ALA A 18 -34.63 20.32 30.25
CA ALA A 18 -33.63 20.30 31.32
C ALA A 18 -32.54 21.30 30.92
N ALA A 19 -32.33 22.34 31.72
CA ALA A 19 -31.23 23.29 31.55
C ALA A 19 -29.91 22.57 31.86
N GLY A 20 -29.28 22.03 30.83
CA GLY A 20 -27.94 21.41 30.84
C GLY A 20 -26.97 22.34 30.11
N LEU A 21 -25.85 22.63 30.77
CA LEU A 21 -24.69 23.29 30.18
C LEU A 21 -24.34 22.58 28.85
N THR A 22 -24.62 23.24 27.75
CA THR A 22 -24.19 22.79 26.42
C THR A 22 -22.68 22.97 26.36
N ALA A 23 -21.92 21.91 26.60
CA ALA A 23 -20.54 21.83 26.15
C ALA A 23 -20.61 21.94 24.63
N VAL A 24 -20.23 23.09 24.07
CA VAL A 24 -20.03 23.28 22.64
C VAL A 24 -18.90 22.34 22.25
N ALA A 25 -19.25 21.23 21.59
CA ALA A 25 -18.23 20.39 20.98
C ALA A 25 -17.41 21.30 20.05
N PRO A 26 -16.06 21.27 20.13
CA PRO A 26 -15.25 22.07 19.24
C PRO A 26 -15.62 21.69 17.80
N ALA A 27 -15.95 22.70 16.99
CA ALA A 27 -16.21 22.48 15.56
C ALA A 27 -15.05 21.69 14.97
N ALA A 28 -15.35 20.60 14.27
CA ALA A 28 -14.33 19.80 13.59
C ALA A 28 -13.54 20.76 12.68
N GLN A 29 -12.27 20.95 12.99
CA GLN A 29 -11.42 21.86 12.23
C GLN A 29 -11.23 21.26 10.85
N ALA A 30 -11.56 22.01 9.80
CA ALA A 30 -11.41 21.55 8.42
C ALA A 30 -9.93 21.25 8.13
N VAL A 31 -9.66 20.13 7.46
CA VAL A 31 -8.29 19.77 7.04
C VAL A 31 -7.71 20.89 6.17
N PRO A 32 -6.54 21.47 6.50
CA PRO A 32 -5.94 22.55 5.74
C PRO A 32 -5.70 22.18 4.26
N ALA A 33 -5.70 23.17 3.37
CA ALA A 33 -5.40 22.96 1.95
C ALA A 33 -3.98 22.38 1.71
N THR A 34 -3.06 22.70 2.61
CA THR A 34 -1.72 22.11 2.65
C THR A 34 -1.29 21.87 4.10
N ILE A 35 -0.52 20.81 4.34
CA ILE A 35 0.14 20.57 5.62
C ILE A 35 1.66 20.48 5.45
N PRO A 36 2.47 20.80 6.48
CA PRO A 36 3.91 20.59 6.42
C PRO A 36 4.24 19.08 6.36
N LEU A 37 5.21 18.71 5.52
CA LEU A 37 5.90 17.42 5.54
C LEU A 37 7.34 17.66 5.96
N GLN A 38 7.71 17.17 7.13
CA GLN A 38 9.08 17.22 7.63
C GLN A 38 9.83 15.96 7.18
N ILE A 39 10.89 16.16 6.38
CA ILE A 39 11.72 15.08 5.85
C ILE A 39 13.07 15.12 6.57
N THR A 40 13.39 14.06 7.32
CA THR A 40 14.66 13.93 8.03
C THR A 40 15.52 12.86 7.35
N ASN A 41 16.74 13.21 6.97
CA ASN A 41 17.67 12.27 6.37
C ASN A 41 18.59 11.66 7.46
N ARG A 42 18.38 10.37 7.76
CA ARG A 42 19.20 9.56 8.67
C ARG A 42 19.88 8.40 7.93
N SER A 43 19.95 8.47 6.61
CA SER A 43 20.43 7.36 5.78
C SER A 43 21.90 6.99 5.99
N GLY A 44 22.70 7.86 6.64
CA GLY A 44 24.14 7.70 6.76
C GLY A 44 24.91 8.03 5.46
N ARG A 45 24.22 8.48 4.39
CA ARG A 45 24.79 8.71 3.06
C ARG A 45 25.16 10.18 2.86
N GLY A 46 26.29 10.40 2.18
CA GLY A 46 26.74 11.73 1.77
C GLY A 46 26.16 12.23 0.44
N ASP A 47 25.40 11.39 -0.26
CA ASP A 47 24.82 11.72 -1.57
C ASP A 47 23.74 12.80 -1.45
N ALA A 48 23.59 13.59 -2.52
CA ALA A 48 22.45 14.51 -2.64
C ALA A 48 21.13 13.72 -2.64
N VAL A 49 20.12 14.26 -1.96
CA VAL A 49 18.76 13.72 -1.96
C VAL A 49 17.88 14.60 -2.83
N TYR A 50 17.05 13.98 -3.66
CA TYR A 50 16.04 14.65 -4.47
C TYR A 50 14.66 14.13 -4.10
N ILE A 51 13.73 15.05 -3.85
CA ILE A 51 12.34 14.75 -3.46
C ILE A 51 11.41 15.15 -4.61
N TYR A 52 10.33 14.37 -4.82
CA TYR A 52 9.32 14.67 -5.82
C TYR A 52 7.93 14.44 -5.19
N ASN A 53 7.07 15.43 -5.25
CA ASN A 53 5.69 15.32 -4.80
C ASN A 53 4.77 15.27 -6.03
N LEU A 54 4.41 14.08 -6.49
CA LEU A 54 3.70 13.83 -7.75
C LEU A 54 2.32 13.24 -7.45
N GLY A 55 1.29 13.72 -8.15
CA GLY A 55 -0.04 13.17 -7.92
C GLY A 55 -1.15 13.83 -8.72
N THR A 56 -2.36 13.56 -8.28
CA THR A 56 -3.58 14.16 -8.80
C THR A 56 -4.11 15.18 -7.79
N GLU A 57 -4.27 16.43 -8.21
CA GLU A 57 -4.94 17.45 -7.43
C GLU A 57 -6.43 17.10 -7.32
N LEU A 58 -6.92 16.90 -6.08
CA LEU A 58 -8.24 16.34 -5.86
C LEU A 58 -9.38 17.31 -6.23
N SER A 59 -9.13 18.62 -6.19
CA SER A 59 -10.13 19.65 -6.54
C SER A 59 -10.45 19.70 -8.03
N THR A 60 -9.45 19.38 -8.89
CA THR A 60 -9.55 19.50 -10.36
C THR A 60 -9.47 18.16 -11.10
N GLY A 61 -8.98 17.11 -10.42
CA GLY A 61 -8.68 15.81 -11.05
C GLY A 61 -7.44 15.84 -11.99
N ARG A 62 -6.67 16.94 -12.01
CA ARG A 62 -5.51 17.10 -12.90
C ARG A 62 -4.28 16.45 -12.30
N GLN A 63 -3.53 15.75 -13.14
CA GLN A 63 -2.23 15.20 -12.77
C GLN A 63 -1.14 16.27 -12.86
N GLY A 64 -0.19 16.23 -11.92
CA GLY A 64 0.89 17.20 -11.86
C GLY A 64 1.88 16.91 -10.73
N TRP A 65 2.60 17.95 -10.33
CA TRP A 65 3.50 17.90 -9.17
C TRP A 65 3.29 19.14 -8.29
N ALA A 66 3.71 19.04 -7.04
CA ALA A 66 3.79 20.18 -6.14
C ALA A 66 5.24 20.56 -5.89
N ASP A 67 5.53 21.87 -5.88
CA ASP A 67 6.83 22.41 -5.47
C ASP A 67 7.02 22.35 -3.93
N ALA A 68 8.14 22.87 -3.42
CA ALA A 68 8.44 22.86 -2.00
C ALA A 68 7.42 23.65 -1.14
N ASN A 69 6.72 24.61 -1.75
CA ASN A 69 5.70 25.44 -1.10
C ASN A 69 4.31 24.81 -1.16
N GLY A 70 4.17 23.66 -1.86
CA GLY A 70 2.89 23.00 -2.08
C GLY A 70 2.07 23.59 -3.23
N THR A 71 2.70 24.44 -4.07
CA THR A 71 2.03 24.98 -5.25
C THR A 71 1.91 23.90 -6.31
N PHE A 72 0.69 23.72 -6.83
CA PHE A 72 0.41 22.74 -7.87
C PHE A 72 0.86 23.22 -9.24
N HIS A 73 1.53 22.34 -9.97
CA HIS A 73 1.96 22.53 -11.36
C HIS A 73 1.42 21.35 -12.20
N PRO A 74 0.45 21.56 -13.09
CA PRO A 74 -0.07 20.50 -13.93
C PRO A 74 0.99 20.04 -14.93
N TRP A 75 1.00 18.75 -15.25
CA TRP A 75 1.84 18.24 -16.31
C TRP A 75 1.41 18.85 -17.67
N PRO A 76 2.37 19.27 -18.49
CA PRO A 76 2.05 19.63 -19.88
C PRO A 76 1.61 18.38 -20.66
N ALA A 77 1.04 18.59 -21.84
CA ALA A 77 0.68 17.50 -22.73
C ALA A 77 1.92 16.69 -23.10
N GLY A 78 1.80 15.36 -22.97
CA GLY A 78 2.84 14.43 -23.41
C GLY A 78 2.70 14.06 -24.88
N GLY A 79 3.58 13.18 -25.34
CA GLY A 79 3.67 12.78 -26.74
C GLY A 79 3.77 11.27 -26.96
N ASN A 80 3.77 10.91 -28.25
CA ASN A 80 4.17 9.61 -28.74
C ASN A 80 5.16 9.80 -29.89
N PRO A 81 6.49 9.54 -29.67
CA PRO A 81 7.09 8.90 -28.48
C PRO A 81 7.02 9.79 -27.22
N PRO A 82 7.19 9.21 -26.01
CA PRO A 82 7.11 9.93 -24.75
C PRO A 82 8.08 11.11 -24.66
N ALA A 83 7.58 12.31 -24.33
CA ALA A 83 8.37 13.51 -24.15
C ALA A 83 9.02 13.56 -22.74
N PRO A 84 10.17 14.22 -22.54
CA PRO A 84 10.70 14.48 -21.20
C PRO A 84 9.71 15.29 -20.36
N ALA A 85 9.53 14.92 -19.09
CA ALA A 85 8.75 15.72 -18.15
C ALA A 85 9.59 16.92 -17.66
N PRO A 86 8.96 18.04 -17.27
CA PRO A 86 9.63 19.11 -16.52
C PRO A 86 10.33 18.59 -15.27
N ASP A 87 11.41 19.25 -14.85
CA ASP A 87 12.10 18.92 -13.61
C ASP A 87 11.24 19.31 -12.40
N ALA A 88 10.65 18.31 -11.76
CA ALA A 88 9.83 18.42 -10.56
C ALA A 88 10.63 18.19 -9.27
N SER A 89 11.96 18.12 -9.33
CA SER A 89 12.79 17.80 -8.17
C SER A 89 12.87 18.96 -7.18
N ILE A 90 12.74 18.61 -5.90
CA ILE A 90 12.99 19.48 -4.76
C ILE A 90 14.29 18.97 -4.11
N ALA A 91 15.28 19.86 -3.83
CA ALA A 91 16.45 19.44 -3.09
C ALA A 91 16.05 18.87 -1.73
N GLY A 92 16.52 17.67 -1.40
CA GLY A 92 16.26 17.02 -0.11
C GLY A 92 17.25 17.48 0.97
N PRO A 93 17.08 17.04 2.23
CA PRO A 93 18.01 17.32 3.32
C PRO A 93 19.32 16.55 3.15
N ALA A 94 20.45 17.17 3.51
CA ALA A 94 21.71 16.47 3.68
C ALA A 94 21.62 15.45 4.84
N ASN A 95 22.54 14.49 4.90
CA ASN A 95 22.57 13.51 5.98
C ASN A 95 22.64 14.19 7.35
N GLY A 96 21.82 13.73 8.30
CA GLY A 96 21.67 14.32 9.63
C GLY A 96 20.79 15.59 9.67
N GLN A 97 20.33 16.08 8.51
CA GLN A 97 19.53 17.31 8.43
C GLN A 97 18.05 17.00 8.20
N THR A 98 17.24 18.04 8.41
CA THR A 98 15.80 18.03 8.19
C THR A 98 15.41 19.16 7.25
N ARG A 99 14.48 18.89 6.34
CA ARG A 99 13.84 19.88 5.47
C ARG A 99 12.34 19.74 5.55
N THR A 100 11.63 20.87 5.61
CA THR A 100 10.16 20.90 5.54
C THR A 100 9.73 21.38 4.16
N ILE A 101 8.79 20.66 3.56
CA ILE A 101 8.04 21.05 2.36
C ILE A 101 6.56 21.05 2.68
N ARG A 102 5.71 21.48 1.77
CA ARG A 102 4.26 21.47 1.96
C ARG A 102 3.59 20.41 1.08
N MET A 103 2.71 19.64 1.69
CA MET A 103 1.85 18.64 1.01
C MET A 103 0.49 19.28 0.70
N PRO A 104 0.07 19.40 -0.56
CA PRO A 104 -1.28 19.82 -0.92
C PRO A 104 -2.27 18.65 -0.83
N LYS A 105 -3.58 18.96 -0.98
CA LYS A 105 -4.64 17.93 -1.12
C LYS A 105 -4.48 17.19 -2.44
N PHE A 106 -3.70 16.13 -2.39
CA PHE A 106 -3.37 15.21 -3.48
C PHE A 106 -3.72 13.77 -3.12
N SER A 107 -3.92 12.95 -4.16
CA SER A 107 -3.69 11.51 -4.12
C SER A 107 -2.49 11.21 -5.01
N GLY A 108 -1.40 10.68 -4.43
CA GLY A 108 -0.16 10.53 -5.17
C GLY A 108 1.00 9.94 -4.38
N ARG A 109 2.22 10.29 -4.79
CA ARG A 109 3.46 9.72 -4.26
C ARG A 109 4.48 10.80 -3.94
N ILE A 110 5.18 10.63 -2.82
CA ILE A 110 6.40 11.33 -2.49
C ILE A 110 7.57 10.41 -2.85
N TYR A 111 8.22 10.65 -3.99
CA TYR A 111 9.46 9.95 -4.33
C TYR A 111 10.65 10.61 -3.65
N PHE A 112 11.67 9.81 -3.36
CA PHE A 112 13.00 10.31 -3.03
C PHE A 112 14.07 9.44 -3.71
N SER A 113 15.16 10.09 -4.14
CA SER A 113 16.30 9.42 -4.77
C SER A 113 17.62 9.96 -4.23
N TYR A 114 18.67 9.15 -4.32
CA TYR A 114 20.01 9.46 -3.86
C TYR A 114 20.98 9.62 -5.03
N GLY A 115 21.80 10.64 -4.98
CA GLY A 115 22.90 10.90 -5.91
C GLY A 115 22.47 11.42 -7.27
N GLN A 116 21.34 10.94 -7.80
CA GLN A 116 20.85 11.28 -9.13
C GLN A 116 19.36 11.63 -9.09
N LYS A 117 18.96 12.56 -9.98
CA LYS A 117 17.56 12.87 -10.22
C LYS A 117 16.87 11.72 -10.96
N LEU A 118 15.60 11.49 -10.63
CA LEU A 118 14.75 10.59 -11.39
C LEU A 118 14.37 11.19 -12.74
N VAL A 119 14.35 10.34 -13.74
CA VAL A 119 13.91 10.69 -15.10
C VAL A 119 12.44 10.31 -15.26
N PHE A 120 11.61 11.29 -15.53
CA PHE A 120 10.20 11.14 -15.83
C PHE A 120 9.92 11.49 -17.29
N LYS A 121 8.93 10.86 -17.87
CA LYS A 121 8.44 11.14 -19.24
C LYS A 121 6.93 11.31 -19.23
N LEU A 122 6.42 11.96 -20.27
CA LEU A 122 5.00 12.21 -20.47
C LEU A 122 4.55 11.56 -21.78
N THR A 123 3.54 10.73 -21.71
CA THR A 123 2.79 10.20 -22.85
C THR A 123 1.48 10.96 -23.01
N THR A 124 0.73 10.68 -24.07
CA THR A 124 -0.64 11.18 -24.23
C THR A 124 -1.58 10.73 -23.10
N GLY A 125 -1.24 9.65 -22.38
CA GLY A 125 -1.96 9.15 -21.21
C GLY A 125 -1.48 9.68 -19.86
N GLY A 126 -0.49 10.59 -19.84
CA GLY A 126 0.05 11.19 -18.62
C GLY A 126 1.46 10.75 -18.25
N LEU A 127 1.80 10.82 -16.96
CA LEU A 127 3.13 10.56 -16.44
C LEU A 127 3.54 9.09 -16.55
N VAL A 128 4.72 8.84 -17.15
CA VAL A 128 5.40 7.55 -17.07
C VAL A 128 6.23 7.51 -15.80
N GLN A 129 5.84 6.65 -14.88
CA GLN A 129 6.56 6.43 -13.62
C GLN A 129 7.71 5.44 -13.81
N PRO A 130 8.74 5.43 -12.93
CA PRO A 130 9.83 4.47 -12.99
C PRO A 130 9.33 3.01 -13.00
N ALA A 131 9.76 2.24 -13.98
CA ALA A 131 9.36 0.85 -14.19
C ALA A 131 10.42 -0.08 -13.57
N VAL A 132 10.32 -0.38 -12.26
CA VAL A 132 11.34 -1.07 -11.44
C VAL A 132 11.79 -2.43 -11.98
N ARG A 133 10.95 -3.12 -12.76
CA ARG A 133 11.24 -4.41 -13.38
C ARG A 133 11.83 -4.30 -14.81
N ASN A 134 11.79 -3.11 -15.43
CA ASN A 134 12.27 -2.92 -16.79
C ASN A 134 13.77 -2.59 -16.78
N PRO A 135 14.67 -3.44 -17.30
CA PRO A 135 16.09 -3.19 -17.31
C PRO A 135 16.50 -2.00 -18.20
N ALA A 136 15.62 -1.57 -19.12
CA ALA A 136 15.84 -0.40 -19.98
C ALA A 136 15.30 0.91 -19.36
N ASP A 137 14.72 0.88 -18.16
CA ASP A 137 14.25 2.10 -17.48
C ASP A 137 15.46 2.98 -17.12
N PRO A 138 15.46 4.29 -17.42
CA PRO A 138 16.59 5.18 -17.09
C PRO A 138 16.87 5.26 -15.58
N ASN A 139 15.90 4.94 -14.73
CA ASN A 139 16.04 4.97 -13.27
C ASN A 139 16.53 3.64 -12.68
N VAL A 140 16.80 2.63 -13.51
CA VAL A 140 17.07 1.26 -13.05
C VAL A 140 18.27 1.16 -12.10
N ASN A 141 19.28 2.02 -12.25
CA ASN A 141 20.48 2.07 -11.41
C ASN A 141 20.46 3.17 -10.34
N ILE A 142 19.35 3.90 -10.23
CA ILE A 142 19.20 4.93 -9.20
C ILE A 142 18.64 4.29 -7.93
N LEU A 143 19.23 4.59 -6.78
CA LEU A 143 18.67 4.23 -5.48
C LEU A 143 17.53 5.20 -5.17
N PHE A 144 16.29 4.71 -5.15
CA PHE A 144 15.09 5.51 -4.86
C PHE A 144 14.00 4.67 -4.23
N SER A 145 13.06 5.34 -3.58
CA SER A 145 11.81 4.77 -3.13
C SER A 145 10.69 5.81 -3.18
N TRP A 146 9.49 5.46 -2.74
CA TRP A 146 8.36 6.38 -2.62
C TRP A 146 7.41 5.99 -1.52
N SER A 147 6.76 6.97 -0.94
CA SER A 147 5.59 6.84 -0.08
C SER A 147 4.34 7.19 -0.89
N GLU A 148 3.25 6.49 -0.65
CA GLU A 148 1.95 6.86 -1.20
C GLU A 148 1.16 7.63 -0.15
N TYR A 149 0.40 8.64 -0.61
CA TYR A 149 -0.46 9.38 0.30
C TYR A 149 -1.74 9.88 -0.38
N THR A 150 -2.75 10.09 0.45
CA THR A 150 -3.93 10.88 0.11
C THR A 150 -4.17 11.87 1.25
N LEU A 151 -4.15 13.15 0.90
CA LEU A 151 -4.61 14.24 1.77
C LEU A 151 -5.87 14.83 1.18
N ASN A 152 -6.99 14.75 1.90
CA ASN A 152 -8.29 15.26 1.49
C ASN A 152 -9.05 15.88 2.69
N ASP A 153 -10.33 16.20 2.52
CA ASP A 153 -11.16 16.77 3.60
C ASP A 153 -11.42 15.81 4.76
N SER A 154 -11.18 14.51 4.58
CA SER A 154 -11.32 13.49 5.62
C SER A 154 -10.01 13.17 6.34
N GLY A 155 -8.89 13.79 5.97
CA GLY A 155 -7.60 13.59 6.63
C GLY A 155 -6.44 13.24 5.71
N LEU A 156 -5.38 12.73 6.35
CA LEU A 156 -4.18 12.20 5.70
C LEU A 156 -4.12 10.68 5.90
N TRP A 157 -3.93 9.96 4.81
CA TRP A 157 -3.42 8.58 4.75
C TRP A 157 -2.04 8.63 4.12
N ILE A 158 -1.04 8.06 4.78
CA ILE A 158 0.32 7.98 4.26
C ILE A 158 0.96 6.65 4.65
N ASN A 159 1.60 5.97 3.71
CA ASN A 159 2.18 4.65 3.92
C ASN A 159 3.66 4.56 3.57
N SER A 160 4.33 3.55 4.13
CA SER A 160 5.61 3.05 3.67
C SER A 160 5.37 1.78 2.86
N THR A 161 5.54 1.86 1.52
CA THR A 161 5.18 0.76 0.61
C THR A 161 6.39 -0.05 0.14
N GLN A 162 6.22 -1.37 0.07
CA GLN A 162 7.15 -2.32 -0.52
C GLN A 162 6.45 -3.23 -1.55
N VAL A 163 5.28 -2.83 -2.02
CA VAL A 163 4.42 -3.61 -2.95
C VAL A 163 5.13 -3.91 -4.27
N ASP A 164 5.96 -2.97 -4.76
CA ASP A 164 6.68 -3.14 -6.03
C ASP A 164 8.13 -3.58 -5.83
N MET A 165 8.78 -3.10 -4.77
CA MET A 165 10.17 -3.41 -4.45
C MET A 165 10.52 -3.07 -2.99
N PHE A 166 11.48 -3.81 -2.43
CA PHE A 166 12.21 -3.43 -1.23
C PHE A 166 13.53 -2.77 -1.64
N THR A 167 13.77 -1.53 -1.20
CA THR A 167 14.91 -0.69 -1.60
C THR A 167 15.22 0.29 -0.48
N ALA A 168 15.65 1.53 -0.76
CA ALA A 168 15.97 2.54 0.23
C ALA A 168 14.91 2.63 1.34
N PRO A 169 15.24 2.27 2.59
CA PRO A 169 14.27 2.20 3.67
C PRO A 169 13.88 3.61 4.14
N TYR A 170 12.64 3.73 4.56
CA TYR A 170 12.08 4.97 5.11
C TYR A 170 10.87 4.67 5.98
N ALA A 171 10.59 5.58 6.89
CA ALA A 171 9.40 5.58 7.71
C ALA A 171 8.56 6.82 7.44
N VAL A 172 7.27 6.73 7.73
CA VAL A 172 6.32 7.84 7.62
C VAL A 172 5.61 8.07 8.94
N GLY A 173 5.05 9.27 9.12
CA GLY A 173 4.31 9.61 10.31
C GLY A 173 3.32 10.73 10.10
N VAL A 174 2.41 10.87 11.07
CA VAL A 174 1.44 11.96 11.14
C VAL A 174 1.34 12.47 12.57
N GLN A 175 1.30 13.78 12.73
CA GLN A 175 0.95 14.44 13.99
C GLN A 175 -0.51 14.88 13.93
N ALA A 176 -1.29 14.41 14.90
CA ALA A 176 -2.67 14.82 15.12
C ALA A 176 -2.77 16.23 15.74
N ALA A 177 -3.94 16.86 15.69
CA ALA A 177 -4.21 18.16 16.31
C ALA A 177 -3.90 18.20 17.83
N GLY A 178 -4.01 17.05 18.52
CA GLY A 178 -3.64 16.90 19.92
C GLY A 178 -2.13 16.78 20.20
N GLY A 179 -1.28 16.92 19.18
CA GLY A 179 0.18 16.80 19.29
C GLY A 179 0.72 15.36 19.28
N GLN A 180 -0.15 14.33 19.32
CA GLN A 180 0.27 12.95 19.26
C GLN A 180 0.86 12.62 17.88
N VAL A 181 2.04 12.01 17.85
CA VAL A 181 2.70 11.54 16.64
C VAL A 181 2.58 10.02 16.53
N ARG A 182 2.14 9.53 15.36
CA ARG A 182 2.15 8.12 15.00
C ARG A 182 3.08 7.91 13.82
N THR A 183 3.88 6.87 13.86
CA THR A 183 4.86 6.53 12.81
C THR A 183 4.79 5.04 12.49
N THR A 184 5.19 4.69 11.27
CA THR A 184 5.32 3.31 10.80
C THR A 184 6.40 3.21 9.72
N GLY A 185 6.87 2.00 9.41
CA GLY A 185 7.81 1.74 8.32
C GLY A 185 9.28 1.74 8.74
N HIS A 186 9.61 1.99 10.01
CA HIS A 186 10.99 1.86 10.48
C HIS A 186 11.46 0.41 10.47
N LEU A 187 12.66 0.17 9.93
CA LEU A 187 13.34 -1.10 10.07
C LEU A 187 14.04 -1.23 11.44
N LYS A 188 14.14 -2.47 11.93
CA LYS A 188 15.05 -2.82 13.02
C LYS A 188 16.50 -2.56 12.59
N PRO A 189 17.44 -2.30 13.54
CA PRO A 189 18.86 -2.22 13.21
C PRO A 189 19.32 -3.44 12.43
N GLY A 190 20.03 -3.23 11.30
CA GLY A 190 20.47 -4.29 10.40
C GLY A 190 19.36 -4.94 9.55
N GLY A 191 18.10 -4.47 9.67
CA GLY A 191 16.94 -5.06 9.00
C GLY A 191 17.03 -5.03 7.47
N TYR A 192 17.61 -3.97 6.90
CA TYR A 192 17.86 -3.89 5.46
C TYR A 192 18.68 -5.06 4.96
N THR A 193 19.86 -5.27 5.54
CA THR A 193 20.75 -6.37 5.20
C THR A 193 20.12 -7.74 5.49
N ALA A 194 19.36 -7.86 6.59
CA ALA A 194 18.67 -9.10 6.97
C ALA A 194 17.63 -9.53 5.94
N VAL A 195 16.84 -8.59 5.35
CA VAL A 195 15.89 -8.90 4.26
C VAL A 195 16.64 -9.48 3.05
N PHE A 196 17.69 -8.84 2.58
CA PHE A 196 18.46 -9.32 1.43
C PHE A 196 19.11 -10.69 1.66
N ASN A 197 19.70 -10.89 2.84
CA ASN A 197 20.29 -12.18 3.22
C ASN A 197 19.21 -13.27 3.35
N GLY A 198 18.06 -12.92 3.93
CA GLY A 198 16.91 -13.80 4.03
C GLY A 198 16.40 -14.25 2.67
N LEU A 199 16.28 -13.33 1.70
CA LEU A 199 15.89 -13.69 0.32
C LEU A 199 16.88 -14.68 -0.31
N ARG A 200 18.19 -14.47 -0.15
CA ARG A 200 19.21 -15.42 -0.64
C ARG A 200 19.06 -16.80 0.02
N SER A 201 18.88 -16.85 1.34
CA SER A 201 18.77 -18.12 2.07
C SER A 201 17.47 -18.90 1.74
N GLN A 202 16.42 -18.22 1.27
CA GLN A 202 15.18 -18.85 0.81
C GLN A 202 15.22 -19.25 -0.68
N GLY A 203 16.37 -19.11 -1.36
CA GLY A 203 16.46 -19.35 -2.81
C GLY A 203 15.82 -18.25 -3.67
N TRP A 204 15.45 -17.10 -3.09
CA TRP A 204 14.83 -15.97 -3.77
C TRP A 204 15.81 -14.85 -4.09
N GLY A 205 17.11 -15.14 -4.05
CA GLY A 205 18.19 -14.19 -4.32
C GLY A 205 18.11 -13.53 -5.71
N ASN A 206 17.50 -14.20 -6.69
CA ASN A 206 17.29 -13.64 -8.02
C ASN A 206 16.31 -12.44 -8.07
N LEU A 207 15.56 -12.17 -6.99
CA LEU A 207 14.79 -10.93 -6.86
C LEU A 207 15.69 -9.71 -6.64
N ILE A 208 16.93 -9.92 -6.16
CA ILE A 208 17.88 -8.84 -5.88
C ILE A 208 18.49 -8.38 -7.20
N ARG A 209 18.34 -7.09 -7.49
CA ARG A 209 18.72 -6.48 -8.76
C ARG A 209 19.68 -5.30 -8.57
N ASN A 210 20.31 -4.92 -9.69
CA ASN A 210 21.07 -3.69 -9.81
C ASN A 210 22.14 -3.55 -8.71
N ASN A 211 23.05 -4.54 -8.64
CA ASN A 211 24.12 -4.60 -7.66
C ASN A 211 23.64 -4.54 -6.19
N GLY A 212 22.42 -5.03 -5.93
CA GLY A 212 21.90 -5.15 -4.56
C GLY A 212 21.18 -3.90 -4.04
N ILE A 213 20.89 -2.92 -4.87
CA ILE A 213 20.18 -1.71 -4.43
C ILE A 213 18.67 -1.92 -4.24
N ARG A 214 18.11 -3.01 -4.77
CA ARG A 214 16.70 -3.36 -4.61
C ARG A 214 16.44 -4.85 -4.72
N ALA A 215 15.35 -5.29 -4.10
CA ALA A 215 14.71 -6.57 -4.37
C ALA A 215 13.33 -6.33 -4.97
N LEU A 216 13.04 -6.93 -6.12
CA LEU A 216 11.72 -6.86 -6.74
C LEU A 216 10.71 -7.60 -5.89
N ALA A 217 9.48 -7.09 -5.83
CA ALA A 217 8.36 -7.87 -5.28
C ALA A 217 8.14 -9.14 -6.13
N PRO A 218 7.62 -10.23 -5.51
CA PRO A 218 7.57 -11.55 -6.17
C PRO A 218 6.77 -11.56 -7.47
N GLY A 219 5.66 -10.81 -7.58
CA GLY A 219 4.90 -10.70 -8.83
C GLY A 219 5.73 -10.12 -9.97
N HIS A 220 6.52 -9.08 -9.70
CA HIS A 220 7.50 -8.57 -10.67
C HIS A 220 8.60 -9.60 -10.97
N GLY A 221 9.04 -10.34 -9.94
CA GLY A 221 10.03 -11.40 -10.07
C GLY A 221 9.58 -12.53 -11.00
N VAL A 222 8.34 -12.99 -10.87
CA VAL A 222 7.73 -13.96 -11.79
C VAL A 222 7.65 -13.38 -13.20
N GLY A 223 7.19 -12.15 -13.35
CA GLY A 223 7.04 -11.49 -14.64
C GLY A 223 8.35 -11.29 -15.43
N VAL A 224 9.51 -11.31 -14.78
CA VAL A 224 10.84 -11.21 -15.42
C VAL A 224 11.66 -12.51 -15.31
N GLY A 225 11.05 -13.62 -14.90
CA GLY A 225 11.72 -14.92 -14.78
C GLY A 225 12.73 -15.03 -13.64
N ALA A 226 12.66 -14.13 -12.64
CA ALA A 226 13.49 -14.18 -11.44
C ALA A 226 13.01 -15.22 -10.41
N LEU A 227 11.72 -15.53 -10.46
CA LEU A 227 11.09 -16.62 -9.74
C LEU A 227 10.37 -17.55 -10.71
N PRO A 228 10.28 -18.86 -10.41
CA PRO A 228 9.46 -19.78 -11.20
C PRO A 228 7.97 -19.37 -11.18
N ALA A 229 7.29 -19.50 -12.31
CA ALA A 229 5.86 -19.19 -12.42
C ALA A 229 4.97 -20.06 -11.51
N ASN A 230 5.47 -21.21 -11.06
CA ASN A 230 4.77 -22.16 -10.21
C ASN A 230 5.25 -22.17 -8.75
N VAL A 231 5.93 -21.13 -8.30
CA VAL A 231 6.59 -21.09 -6.97
C VAL A 231 5.62 -21.29 -5.80
N LEU A 232 4.34 -20.90 -5.93
CA LEU A 232 3.29 -21.14 -4.92
C LEU A 232 2.36 -22.29 -5.27
N SER A 233 2.53 -23.00 -6.40
CA SER A 233 1.55 -23.99 -6.89
C SER A 233 1.25 -25.07 -5.88
N ASN A 234 2.24 -25.59 -5.15
CA ASN A 234 2.02 -26.60 -4.11
C ASN A 234 1.08 -26.10 -3.02
N TYR A 235 1.23 -24.88 -2.53
CA TYR A 235 0.33 -24.32 -1.53
C TYR A 235 -1.08 -24.09 -2.11
N ILE A 236 -1.16 -23.54 -3.33
CA ILE A 236 -2.44 -23.30 -4.02
C ILE A 236 -3.19 -24.63 -4.21
N ASP A 237 -2.51 -25.70 -4.64
CA ASP A 237 -3.09 -27.03 -4.84
C ASP A 237 -3.66 -27.60 -3.53
N ARG A 238 -2.92 -27.46 -2.44
CA ARG A 238 -3.38 -27.90 -1.11
C ARG A 238 -4.58 -27.10 -0.62
N VAL A 239 -4.63 -25.78 -0.82
CA VAL A 239 -5.80 -24.94 -0.50
C VAL A 239 -7.01 -25.42 -1.31
N TRP A 240 -6.84 -25.66 -2.61
CA TRP A 240 -7.92 -26.13 -3.48
C TRP A 240 -8.46 -27.49 -3.05
N SER A 241 -7.59 -28.45 -2.76
CA SER A 241 -7.95 -29.75 -2.22
C SER A 241 -8.64 -29.64 -0.86
N HIS A 242 -8.13 -28.77 0.04
CA HIS A 242 -8.69 -28.58 1.37
C HIS A 242 -10.14 -28.11 1.34
N TYR A 243 -10.47 -27.15 0.46
CA TYR A 243 -11.84 -26.60 0.35
C TYR A 243 -12.76 -27.35 -0.62
N SER A 244 -12.33 -28.46 -1.20
CA SER A 244 -13.22 -29.38 -1.90
C SER A 244 -14.16 -30.13 -0.94
N THR A 245 -13.71 -30.34 0.32
CA THR A 245 -14.47 -31.05 1.36
C THR A 245 -14.81 -30.19 2.58
N ARG A 246 -14.25 -28.99 2.69
CA ARG A 246 -14.46 -28.05 3.79
C ARG A 246 -15.00 -26.71 3.27
N THR A 247 -15.52 -25.89 4.17
CA THR A 247 -16.02 -24.55 3.84
C THR A 247 -15.03 -23.50 4.35
N LEU A 248 -14.65 -22.58 3.46
CA LEU A 248 -13.93 -21.35 3.81
C LEU A 248 -14.95 -20.28 4.18
N THR A 249 -14.81 -19.66 5.33
CA THR A 249 -15.62 -18.50 5.73
C THR A 249 -14.83 -17.24 5.54
N VAL A 250 -15.37 -16.27 4.79
CA VAL A 250 -14.78 -14.94 4.58
C VAL A 250 -15.68 -13.88 5.21
N THR A 251 -15.12 -13.08 6.13
CA THR A 251 -15.77 -11.94 6.79
C THR A 251 -14.99 -10.69 6.43
N PRO A 252 -15.24 -10.08 5.25
CA PRO A 252 -14.32 -9.11 4.66
C PRO A 252 -14.36 -7.72 5.32
N PHE A 253 -15.39 -7.41 6.11
CA PHE A 253 -15.60 -6.11 6.72
C PHE A 253 -15.55 -6.19 8.24
N ALA A 254 -14.52 -5.61 8.86
CA ALA A 254 -14.33 -5.64 10.30
C ALA A 254 -15.49 -5.00 11.09
N ASN A 255 -16.13 -3.98 10.51
CA ASN A 255 -17.30 -3.30 11.10
C ASN A 255 -18.64 -3.98 10.77
N GLN A 256 -18.65 -5.08 10.02
CA GLN A 256 -19.84 -5.85 9.64
C GLN A 256 -19.58 -7.35 9.84
N PRO A 257 -19.41 -7.83 11.09
CA PRO A 257 -19.01 -9.23 11.38
C PRO A 257 -20.04 -10.28 10.94
N ASP A 258 -21.28 -9.87 10.69
CA ASP A 258 -22.35 -10.75 10.21
C ASP A 258 -22.38 -10.87 8.69
N THR A 259 -21.66 -10.01 7.95
CA THR A 259 -21.51 -10.12 6.50
C THR A 259 -20.48 -11.19 6.18
N LYS A 260 -20.96 -12.42 6.00
CA LYS A 260 -20.13 -13.62 5.76
C LYS A 260 -20.41 -14.24 4.41
N TYR A 261 -19.36 -14.78 3.83
CA TYR A 261 -19.39 -15.54 2.58
C TYR A 261 -18.76 -16.90 2.78
N PHE A 262 -19.34 -17.94 2.18
CA PHE A 262 -18.96 -19.34 2.37
C PHE A 262 -18.45 -19.94 1.07
N GLY A 263 -17.15 -20.23 1.01
CA GLY A 263 -16.46 -20.74 -0.18
C GLY A 263 -16.32 -22.25 -0.20
N ARG A 264 -16.60 -22.87 -1.34
CA ARG A 264 -16.39 -24.30 -1.61
C ARG A 264 -15.79 -24.48 -3.00
N VAL A 265 -14.89 -25.46 -3.12
CA VAL A 265 -14.26 -25.82 -4.39
C VAL A 265 -15.00 -26.99 -5.05
N SER A 266 -15.28 -26.83 -6.34
CA SER A 266 -15.73 -27.91 -7.23
C SER A 266 -14.94 -27.81 -8.55
N GLY A 267 -14.18 -28.84 -8.87
CA GLY A 267 -13.25 -28.80 -10.01
C GLY A 267 -12.26 -27.64 -9.90
N ASN A 268 -12.21 -26.80 -10.92
CA ASN A 268 -11.29 -25.64 -10.98
C ASN A 268 -11.94 -24.33 -10.52
N THR A 269 -13.07 -24.39 -9.83
CA THR A 269 -13.82 -23.20 -9.38
C THR A 269 -14.09 -23.23 -7.89
N MET A 270 -13.76 -22.14 -7.19
CA MET A 270 -14.20 -21.88 -5.82
C MET A 270 -15.41 -20.94 -5.88
N THR A 271 -16.58 -21.45 -5.46
CA THR A 271 -17.83 -20.69 -5.44
C THR A 271 -18.14 -20.22 -4.03
N PHE A 272 -18.51 -18.97 -3.90
CA PHE A 272 -18.95 -18.35 -2.65
C PHE A 272 -20.46 -18.13 -2.66
N THR A 273 -21.10 -18.47 -1.54
CA THR A 273 -22.49 -18.13 -1.24
C THR A 273 -22.54 -17.13 -0.08
N ASN A 274 -23.61 -16.35 0.01
CA ASN A 274 -23.91 -15.51 1.17
C ASN A 274 -24.56 -16.32 2.30
N ALA A 275 -24.90 -15.69 3.42
CA ALA A 275 -25.48 -16.34 4.60
C ALA A 275 -26.86 -17.00 4.34
N SER A 276 -27.62 -16.55 3.32
CA SER A 276 -28.88 -17.16 2.90
C SER A 276 -28.72 -18.31 1.90
N GLY A 277 -27.47 -18.67 1.53
CA GLY A 277 -27.16 -19.71 0.55
C GLY A 277 -27.21 -19.22 -0.92
N GLY A 278 -27.53 -17.96 -1.16
CA GLY A 278 -27.53 -17.38 -2.50
C GLY A 278 -26.11 -17.23 -3.08
N PHE A 279 -25.96 -17.38 -4.39
CA PHE A 279 -24.69 -17.17 -5.09
C PHE A 279 -24.17 -15.72 -4.86
N ALA A 280 -22.89 -15.58 -4.50
CA ALA A 280 -22.22 -14.32 -4.31
C ALA A 280 -21.20 -14.03 -5.41
N THR A 281 -20.22 -14.90 -5.57
CA THR A 281 -19.17 -14.80 -6.61
C THR A 281 -18.44 -16.13 -6.77
N SER A 282 -17.55 -16.22 -7.75
CA SER A 282 -16.67 -17.38 -7.90
C SER A 282 -15.30 -16.99 -8.41
N PHE A 283 -14.29 -17.80 -8.12
CA PHE A 283 -12.91 -17.64 -8.58
C PHE A 283 -12.41 -18.91 -9.24
N GLN A 284 -11.67 -18.78 -10.32
CA GLN A 284 -10.89 -19.88 -10.86
C GLN A 284 -9.64 -20.09 -9.98
N LYS A 285 -9.09 -21.30 -10.01
CA LYS A 285 -7.85 -21.63 -9.31
C LYS A 285 -6.73 -20.67 -9.72
N PRO A 286 -6.18 -19.86 -8.81
CA PRO A 286 -5.17 -18.88 -9.15
C PRO A 286 -3.82 -19.53 -9.46
N ASP A 287 -2.97 -18.84 -10.18
CA ASP A 287 -1.54 -19.11 -10.31
C ASP A 287 -0.71 -18.24 -9.32
N SER A 288 0.59 -18.48 -9.25
CA SER A 288 1.47 -17.73 -8.34
C SER A 288 1.50 -16.24 -8.67
N ASP A 289 1.41 -15.87 -9.94
CA ASP A 289 1.42 -14.47 -10.38
C ASP A 289 0.14 -13.74 -9.93
N SER A 290 -1.03 -14.40 -10.10
CA SER A 290 -2.32 -13.87 -9.58
C SER A 290 -2.30 -13.66 -8.07
N VAL A 291 -1.67 -14.60 -7.31
CA VAL A 291 -1.55 -14.50 -5.87
C VAL A 291 -0.64 -13.34 -5.45
N PHE A 292 0.57 -13.25 -6.01
CA PHE A 292 1.50 -12.18 -5.64
C PHE A 292 1.02 -10.79 -6.03
N GLY A 293 0.39 -10.68 -7.20
CA GLY A 293 -0.09 -9.41 -7.73
C GLY A 293 -1.50 -9.02 -7.27
N CYS A 294 -2.26 -9.94 -6.67
CA CYS A 294 -3.67 -9.75 -6.31
C CYS A 294 -4.51 -9.25 -7.50
N TYR A 295 -4.35 -9.87 -8.64
CA TYR A 295 -4.97 -9.47 -9.90
C TYR A 295 -5.28 -10.71 -10.79
N LYS A 296 -5.67 -10.53 -12.03
CA LYS A 296 -6.06 -11.62 -12.96
C LYS A 296 -7.13 -12.52 -12.35
N LEU A 297 -6.76 -13.77 -11.98
CA LEU A 297 -7.69 -14.75 -11.38
C LEU A 297 -8.14 -14.40 -9.95
N LEU A 298 -7.44 -13.46 -9.30
CA LEU A 298 -7.80 -12.84 -8.03
C LEU A 298 -8.04 -11.33 -8.21
N ASP A 299 -8.68 -10.91 -9.31
CA ASP A 299 -9.06 -9.52 -9.51
C ASP A 299 -10.01 -9.04 -8.40
N ALA A 300 -9.76 -7.83 -7.91
CA ALA A 300 -10.51 -7.23 -6.83
C ALA A 300 -11.19 -5.93 -7.29
N PRO A 301 -12.31 -6.02 -8.02
CA PRO A 301 -13.05 -4.86 -8.47
C PRO A 301 -13.53 -4.01 -7.28
N ASN A 302 -13.78 -2.73 -7.52
CA ASN A 302 -14.30 -1.84 -6.49
C ASN A 302 -15.82 -2.00 -6.34
N ASP A 303 -16.23 -3.19 -5.85
CA ASP A 303 -17.61 -3.54 -5.51
C ASP A 303 -17.71 -3.97 -4.04
N LEU A 304 -18.90 -4.37 -3.61
CA LEU A 304 -19.17 -4.75 -2.20
C LEU A 304 -19.16 -6.28 -1.96
N VAL A 305 -18.87 -7.10 -2.97
CA VAL A 305 -18.93 -8.56 -2.86
C VAL A 305 -17.64 -9.20 -3.35
N ARG A 306 -17.39 -9.17 -4.68
CA ARG A 306 -16.25 -9.85 -5.28
C ARG A 306 -14.92 -9.26 -4.83
N GLY A 307 -14.80 -7.93 -4.88
CA GLY A 307 -13.57 -7.24 -4.48
C GLY A 307 -13.14 -7.54 -3.06
N PRO A 308 -14.00 -7.34 -2.04
CA PRO A 308 -13.67 -7.65 -0.65
C PRO A 308 -13.32 -9.13 -0.40
N ILE A 309 -14.02 -10.08 -1.04
CA ILE A 309 -13.68 -11.50 -0.96
C ILE A 309 -12.32 -11.76 -1.59
N SER A 310 -12.06 -11.21 -2.78
CA SER A 310 -10.78 -11.37 -3.48
C SER A 310 -9.59 -10.82 -2.68
N ARG A 311 -9.73 -9.63 -2.09
CA ARG A 311 -8.71 -9.02 -1.22
C ARG A 311 -8.36 -9.94 -0.05
N THR A 312 -9.39 -10.50 0.60
CA THR A 312 -9.22 -11.44 1.71
C THR A 312 -8.54 -12.73 1.27
N LEU A 313 -8.93 -13.31 0.12
CA LEU A 313 -8.27 -14.48 -0.45
C LEU A 313 -6.81 -14.20 -0.77
N CYS A 314 -6.53 -13.06 -1.42
CA CYS A 314 -5.18 -12.68 -1.76
C CYS A 314 -4.29 -12.55 -0.51
N ALA A 315 -4.78 -11.89 0.55
CA ALA A 315 -4.08 -11.79 1.83
C ALA A 315 -3.84 -13.18 2.43
N GLY A 316 -4.86 -14.04 2.46
CA GLY A 316 -4.76 -15.40 3.00
C GLY A 316 -3.76 -16.29 2.24
N TYR A 317 -3.68 -16.16 0.91
CA TYR A 317 -2.67 -16.86 0.10
C TYR A 317 -1.26 -16.34 0.37
N ASN A 318 -1.04 -15.03 0.35
CA ASN A 318 0.29 -14.43 0.59
C ASN A 318 0.80 -14.75 1.99
N ARG A 319 -0.09 -14.70 3.00
CA ARG A 319 0.22 -15.00 4.41
C ARG A 319 0.21 -16.50 4.74
N SER A 320 -0.18 -17.35 3.79
CA SER A 320 -0.32 -18.80 3.93
C SER A 320 -1.23 -19.25 5.08
N THR A 321 -2.34 -18.53 5.35
CA THR A 321 -3.28 -18.81 6.45
C THR A 321 -4.50 -19.64 6.04
N LEU A 322 -4.76 -19.80 4.72
CA LEU A 322 -5.99 -20.43 4.23
C LEU A 322 -6.19 -21.89 4.66
N ILE A 323 -5.11 -22.63 4.94
CA ILE A 323 -5.22 -24.04 5.39
C ILE A 323 -5.33 -24.11 6.91
N THR A 324 -4.62 -23.24 7.62
CA THR A 324 -4.54 -23.26 9.09
C THR A 324 -5.74 -22.64 9.76
N ASN A 325 -6.40 -21.67 9.10
CA ASN A 325 -7.60 -21.00 9.60
C ASN A 325 -8.68 -20.94 8.51
N PRO A 326 -9.83 -21.64 8.69
CA PRO A 326 -10.93 -21.58 7.72
C PRO A 326 -11.74 -20.27 7.82
N ASN A 327 -11.48 -19.41 8.80
CA ASN A 327 -12.13 -18.11 8.96
C ASN A 327 -11.14 -17.00 8.56
N GLN A 328 -11.46 -16.28 7.50
CA GLN A 328 -10.59 -15.25 6.93
C GLN A 328 -11.27 -13.86 6.95
N PRO A 329 -10.48 -12.79 7.14
CA PRO A 329 -9.04 -12.79 7.38
C PRO A 329 -8.67 -13.41 8.73
N ASP A 330 -7.50 -14.04 8.82
CA ASP A 330 -6.96 -14.51 10.10
C ASP A 330 -6.55 -13.28 10.94
N PRO A 331 -7.11 -13.11 12.16
CA PRO A 331 -6.81 -11.95 12.98
C PRO A 331 -5.45 -12.05 13.71
N ASP A 332 -4.86 -13.25 13.78
CA ASP A 332 -3.63 -13.50 14.54
C ASP A 332 -2.42 -13.57 13.60
N ASN A 333 -1.58 -12.52 13.64
CA ASN A 333 -0.36 -12.46 12.85
C ASN A 333 0.68 -13.54 13.24
N ALA A 334 0.54 -14.16 14.42
CA ALA A 334 1.37 -15.30 14.80
C ALA A 334 1.17 -16.52 13.89
N ASN A 335 0.04 -16.59 13.17
CA ASN A 335 -0.26 -17.64 12.20
C ASN A 335 0.31 -17.39 10.80
N PHE A 336 0.78 -16.16 10.53
CA PHE A 336 1.24 -15.76 9.19
C PHE A 336 2.56 -16.42 8.81
N TYR A 337 2.67 -16.79 7.53
CA TYR A 337 3.89 -17.31 6.92
C TYR A 337 4.44 -18.60 7.57
N LYS A 338 3.59 -19.41 8.18
CA LYS A 338 4.00 -20.69 8.82
C LYS A 338 4.24 -21.82 7.83
N ASP A 339 3.64 -21.73 6.64
CA ASP A 339 3.88 -22.72 5.59
C ASP A 339 5.26 -22.51 4.95
N SER A 340 5.92 -23.61 4.59
CA SER A 340 7.22 -23.56 3.90
C SER A 340 7.09 -22.97 2.48
N VAL A 341 5.88 -23.05 1.87
CA VAL A 341 5.56 -22.45 0.60
C VAL A 341 4.68 -21.21 0.88
N THR A 342 5.31 -20.05 0.97
CA THR A 342 4.69 -18.78 1.35
C THR A 342 5.33 -17.61 0.62
N ASN A 343 4.79 -16.39 0.76
CA ASN A 343 5.45 -15.18 0.30
C ASN A 343 6.63 -14.82 1.23
N HIS A 344 7.81 -15.38 0.92
CA HIS A 344 9.02 -15.13 1.70
C HIS A 344 9.47 -13.67 1.68
N TYR A 345 9.19 -12.93 0.60
CA TYR A 345 9.50 -11.50 0.49
C TYR A 345 8.72 -10.71 1.56
N SER A 346 7.39 -10.83 1.58
CA SER A 346 6.55 -10.15 2.57
C SER A 346 6.90 -10.58 4.00
N ARG A 347 7.06 -11.90 4.24
CA ARG A 347 7.48 -12.45 5.54
C ARG A 347 8.74 -11.81 6.08
N LEU A 348 9.78 -11.70 5.24
CA LEU A 348 11.07 -11.14 5.64
C LEU A 348 10.96 -9.66 5.96
N ILE A 349 10.23 -8.89 5.16
CA ILE A 349 10.04 -7.47 5.40
C ILE A 349 9.28 -7.25 6.72
N HIS A 350 8.13 -7.89 6.93
CA HIS A 350 7.38 -7.80 8.18
C HIS A 350 8.24 -8.15 9.40
N SER A 351 9.06 -9.20 9.31
CA SER A 351 9.94 -9.62 10.40
C SER A 351 11.00 -8.58 10.77
N GLN A 352 11.37 -7.72 9.83
CA GLN A 352 12.39 -6.68 10.02
C GLN A 352 11.81 -5.29 10.30
N MET A 353 10.50 -5.08 10.19
CA MET A 353 9.86 -3.84 10.62
C MET A 353 9.83 -3.75 12.16
N ALA A 354 10.07 -2.55 12.70
CA ALA A 354 10.12 -2.32 14.14
C ALA A 354 8.77 -2.59 14.82
N ASP A 355 7.67 -2.23 14.15
CA ASP A 355 6.28 -2.47 14.57
C ASP A 355 5.67 -3.75 14.01
N GLY A 356 6.42 -4.50 13.18
CA GLY A 356 5.95 -5.70 12.49
C GLY A 356 4.99 -5.44 11.33
N LYS A 357 4.73 -4.18 10.99
CA LYS A 357 3.81 -3.77 9.92
C LYS A 357 4.57 -3.44 8.64
N ALA A 358 4.05 -3.91 7.49
CA ALA A 358 4.62 -3.65 6.18
C ALA A 358 3.52 -3.57 5.13
N TYR A 359 3.84 -3.02 3.97
CA TYR A 359 2.99 -3.10 2.78
C TYR A 359 3.73 -3.94 1.73
N GLY A 360 3.83 -5.26 1.98
CA GLY A 360 4.62 -6.19 1.18
C GLY A 360 3.91 -6.78 -0.04
N PHE A 361 2.58 -6.59 -0.14
CA PHE A 361 1.75 -6.94 -1.31
C PHE A 361 0.48 -6.06 -1.31
N ALA A 362 -0.26 -6.01 -2.43
CA ALA A 362 -1.30 -5.01 -2.70
C ALA A 362 -2.42 -4.92 -1.64
N PHE A 363 -2.77 -6.01 -0.96
CA PHE A 363 -3.81 -6.06 0.07
C PHE A 363 -3.27 -6.48 1.45
N ASP A 364 -2.08 -6.02 1.80
CA ASP A 364 -1.52 -6.21 3.14
C ASP A 364 -2.25 -5.39 4.21
N ASP A 365 -3.15 -4.49 3.78
CA ASP A 365 -4.10 -3.75 4.61
C ASP A 365 -5.27 -4.61 5.14
N VAL A 366 -5.51 -5.77 4.57
CA VAL A 366 -6.52 -6.72 5.10
C VAL A 366 -6.13 -7.16 6.51
N GLY A 367 -6.93 -6.75 7.51
CA GLY A 367 -6.67 -7.01 8.92
C GLY A 367 -5.70 -6.01 9.59
N ALA A 368 -5.41 -4.87 8.97
CA ALA A 368 -4.62 -3.77 9.55
C ALA A 368 -3.15 -4.14 9.85
N HIS A 369 -2.50 -4.87 8.93
CA HIS A 369 -1.09 -5.28 9.04
C HIS A 369 -0.14 -4.42 8.20
N GLU A 370 -0.68 -3.48 7.45
CA GLU A 370 0.04 -2.55 6.58
C GLU A 370 0.82 -1.48 7.37
N SER A 371 1.91 -0.99 6.76
CA SER A 371 2.65 0.18 7.24
C SER A 371 2.00 1.48 6.76
N LEU A 372 0.83 1.80 7.33
CA LEU A 372 0.05 2.99 7.06
C LEU A 372 -0.26 3.74 8.36
N VAL A 373 -0.21 5.06 8.31
CA VAL A 373 -0.76 5.94 9.36
C VAL A 373 -1.83 6.84 8.77
N HIS A 374 -2.88 7.06 9.55
CA HIS A 374 -4.01 7.92 9.18
C HIS A 374 -4.35 8.86 10.33
N ASP A 375 -4.72 10.09 10.00
CA ASP A 375 -5.33 11.04 10.94
C ASP A 375 -6.38 11.90 10.23
N GLY A 376 -7.56 12.05 10.85
CA GLY A 376 -8.66 12.84 10.32
C GLY A 376 -8.47 14.35 10.47
N ASN A 377 -7.53 14.80 11.32
CA ASN A 377 -7.19 16.21 11.52
C ASN A 377 -5.66 16.39 11.61
N PRO A 378 -4.93 16.07 10.50
CA PRO A 378 -3.48 16.09 10.49
C PRO A 378 -2.93 17.51 10.58
N GLN A 379 -1.95 17.73 11.44
CA GLN A 379 -1.25 19.03 11.56
C GLN A 379 0.08 19.01 10.80
N GLN A 380 0.74 17.86 10.78
CA GLN A 380 2.05 17.68 10.15
C GLN A 380 2.25 16.23 9.75
N ALA A 381 2.90 16.01 8.61
CA ALA A 381 3.40 14.71 8.18
C ALA A 381 4.92 14.62 8.40
N TYR A 382 5.42 13.40 8.53
CA TYR A 382 6.83 13.09 8.69
C TYR A 382 7.28 12.03 7.70
N MET A 383 8.52 12.16 7.23
CA MET A 383 9.23 11.12 6.50
C MET A 383 10.65 11.05 7.04
N THR A 384 11.09 9.88 7.45
CA THR A 384 12.47 9.63 7.84
C THR A 384 13.11 8.70 6.82
N LEU A 385 14.20 9.15 6.21
CA LEU A 385 15.02 8.33 5.33
C LEU A 385 15.99 7.56 6.21
N ASP A 386 15.77 6.24 6.32
CA ASP A 386 16.46 5.38 7.29
C ASP A 386 17.79 4.83 6.72
N PRO A 387 18.71 4.31 7.59
CA PRO A 387 19.97 3.73 7.16
C PRO A 387 19.79 2.50 6.26
N LEU A 388 20.74 2.28 5.34
CA LEU A 388 20.82 1.09 4.49
C LEU A 388 21.50 -0.11 5.18
N GLY A 389 21.92 0.03 6.42
CA GLY A 389 22.60 -1.02 7.18
C GLY A 389 23.47 -0.46 8.29
#